data_01bd3edbe3a3b2d533eb64a87fb17633
#
_entry.id   01bd3edbe3a3b2d533eb64a87fb17633
#
_cell.length_a   1.000
_cell.length_b   1.000
_cell.length_c   1.000
_cell.angle_alpha   90.00
_cell.angle_beta   90.00
_cell.angle_gamma   90.00
#
_symmetry.space_group_name_H-M   'P 1'
#
loop_
_entity.id
_entity.type
_entity.pdbx_description
1 polymer ?
#
loop_
_entity_poly.entity_id
_entity_poly.type
_entity_poly.pdbx_seq_one_letter_code
_entity_poly.pdbx_strand_id
1 'polypeptide(L)'
;MAEFGENIRKAREEKGITQQTLADKLFVSRQAVSRWENGSRYPDLLTAKSLAVALDTTLDKLLDNDDMQNYPDVNPVIEYPLYKRIQTAIFTAAFVTNLVQLIWFICFNLTENRAFQTNYEIAAQIANAISAGLITAVLLFGLIKSIKDTITPGAAAKIAVILIGLDFINIFVMQYLDWRKNNPASAWSIALSAAIDAAFIISVLLFFLGKKPQKPVAVCICAGLVMMKIFGAYISSLISVLGTAKLTKYLITSSLRVFALSLIPILIIYMAATLYRKRQLVIQMTL
;
A
#
# COMPACT_ATOMS: atom_id res chain seq x y z
N MET A 1 6.03 -14.79 -12.19
CA MET A 1 7.11 -13.94 -12.72
C MET A 1 6.93 -13.92 -14.20
N ALA A 2 7.17 -12.81 -14.85
CA ALA A 2 6.90 -12.69 -16.27
C ALA A 2 7.83 -13.66 -17.05
N GLU A 3 7.25 -14.58 -17.76
CA GLU A 3 7.91 -15.59 -18.58
C GLU A 3 8.79 -14.92 -19.66
N PHE A 4 8.37 -13.75 -20.14
CA PHE A 4 9.15 -12.88 -21.01
C PHE A 4 10.56 -12.58 -20.47
N GLY A 5 10.69 -12.18 -19.22
CA GLY A 5 12.00 -11.87 -18.63
C GLY A 5 12.89 -13.10 -18.53
N GLU A 6 12.30 -14.23 -18.21
CA GLU A 6 13.01 -15.51 -18.16
C GLU A 6 13.41 -15.98 -19.55
N ASN A 7 12.55 -15.78 -20.56
CA ASN A 7 12.86 -16.11 -21.95
C ASN A 7 14.00 -15.24 -22.51
N ILE A 8 14.02 -13.93 -22.19
CA ILE A 8 15.16 -13.05 -22.53
C ILE A 8 16.44 -13.57 -21.89
N ARG A 9 16.40 -13.90 -20.61
CA ARG A 9 17.57 -14.39 -19.87
C ARG A 9 18.10 -15.68 -20.46
N LYS A 10 17.22 -16.66 -20.74
CA LYS A 10 17.59 -17.94 -21.37
C LYS A 10 18.24 -17.72 -22.75
N ALA A 11 17.59 -16.93 -23.61
CA ALA A 11 18.13 -16.64 -24.95
C ALA A 11 19.48 -15.91 -24.89
N ARG A 12 19.67 -15.01 -23.91
CA ARG A 12 20.96 -14.34 -23.70
C ARG A 12 22.04 -15.31 -23.22
N GLU A 13 21.70 -16.17 -22.27
CA GLU A 13 22.64 -17.17 -21.71
C GLU A 13 23.01 -18.23 -22.74
N GLU A 14 22.07 -18.69 -23.57
CA GLU A 14 22.32 -19.57 -24.70
C GLU A 14 23.31 -18.97 -25.71
N LYS A 15 23.27 -17.65 -25.92
CA LYS A 15 24.25 -16.91 -26.72
C LYS A 15 25.57 -16.65 -26.02
N GLY A 16 25.72 -16.97 -24.75
CA GLY A 16 26.94 -16.75 -23.97
C GLY A 16 27.29 -15.26 -23.77
N ILE A 17 26.31 -14.32 -23.88
CA ILE A 17 26.56 -12.89 -23.72
C ILE A 17 26.11 -12.37 -22.36
N THR A 18 26.82 -11.34 -21.85
CA THR A 18 26.46 -10.71 -20.57
C THR A 18 25.32 -9.70 -20.73
N GLN A 19 24.66 -9.35 -19.63
CA GLN A 19 23.67 -8.24 -19.61
C GLN A 19 24.27 -6.94 -20.15
N GLN A 20 25.54 -6.65 -19.85
CA GLN A 20 26.24 -5.47 -20.36
C GLN A 20 26.40 -5.54 -21.90
N THR A 21 26.87 -6.67 -22.41
CA THR A 21 27.04 -6.86 -23.85
C THR A 21 25.71 -6.73 -24.61
N LEU A 22 24.61 -7.25 -24.04
CA LEU A 22 23.29 -7.11 -24.63
C LEU A 22 22.82 -5.64 -24.59
N ALA A 23 23.05 -4.95 -23.47
CA ALA A 23 22.72 -3.52 -23.32
C ALA A 23 23.47 -2.66 -24.34
N ASP A 24 24.76 -2.91 -24.53
CA ASP A 24 25.59 -2.17 -25.52
C ASP A 24 25.08 -2.39 -26.96
N LYS A 25 24.70 -3.62 -27.32
CA LYS A 25 24.11 -3.93 -28.63
C LYS A 25 22.77 -3.23 -28.89
N LEU A 26 22.01 -2.98 -27.84
CA LEU A 26 20.68 -2.35 -27.91
C LEU A 26 20.71 -0.84 -27.65
N PHE A 27 21.89 -0.28 -27.37
CA PHE A 27 22.07 1.13 -26.98
C PHE A 27 21.22 1.53 -25.77
N VAL A 28 21.13 0.63 -24.77
CA VAL A 28 20.39 0.86 -23.51
C VAL A 28 21.30 0.68 -22.31
N SER A 29 20.84 1.03 -21.11
CA SER A 29 21.60 0.78 -19.89
C SER A 29 21.53 -0.70 -19.47
N ARG A 30 22.59 -1.24 -18.85
CA ARG A 30 22.58 -2.56 -18.24
C ARG A 30 21.40 -2.72 -17.26
N GLN A 31 21.05 -1.64 -16.55
CA GLN A 31 19.89 -1.65 -15.62
C GLN A 31 18.56 -1.87 -16.34
N ALA A 32 18.41 -1.39 -17.59
CA ALA A 32 17.22 -1.67 -18.39
C ALA A 32 17.10 -3.16 -18.70
N VAL A 33 18.18 -3.80 -19.18
CA VAL A 33 18.22 -5.24 -19.45
C VAL A 33 17.92 -6.03 -18.18
N SER A 34 18.55 -5.68 -17.05
CA SER A 34 18.28 -6.33 -15.76
C SER A 34 16.80 -6.21 -15.34
N ARG A 35 16.15 -5.07 -15.59
CA ARG A 35 14.73 -4.90 -15.30
C ARG A 35 13.82 -5.73 -16.20
N TRP A 36 14.19 -5.91 -17.45
CA TRP A 36 13.46 -6.78 -18.37
C TRP A 36 13.57 -8.24 -17.97
N GLU A 37 14.77 -8.72 -17.69
CA GLU A 37 14.99 -10.10 -17.24
C GLU A 37 14.32 -10.43 -15.89
N ASN A 38 14.18 -9.44 -15.02
CA ASN A 38 13.49 -9.62 -13.74
C ASN A 38 11.96 -9.37 -13.83
N GLY A 39 11.43 -9.11 -15.03
CA GLY A 39 10.01 -8.85 -15.25
C GLY A 39 9.48 -7.57 -14.57
N SER A 40 10.39 -6.69 -14.10
CA SER A 40 9.98 -5.44 -13.44
C SER A 40 9.64 -4.32 -14.42
N ARG A 41 10.03 -4.46 -15.68
CA ARG A 41 9.68 -3.57 -16.80
C ARG A 41 9.79 -4.33 -18.12
N TYR A 42 8.97 -3.93 -19.10
CA TYR A 42 9.10 -4.42 -20.48
C TYR A 42 9.82 -3.36 -21.34
N PRO A 43 10.56 -3.78 -22.40
CA PRO A 43 11.05 -2.85 -23.42
C PRO A 43 9.87 -2.25 -24.21
N ASP A 44 10.08 -1.09 -24.84
CA ASP A 44 9.16 -0.59 -25.85
C ASP A 44 9.20 -1.48 -27.12
N LEU A 45 8.22 -1.29 -28.00
CA LEU A 45 8.05 -2.16 -29.17
C LEU A 45 9.29 -2.20 -30.09
N LEU A 46 9.94 -1.03 -30.31
CA LEU A 46 11.11 -0.95 -31.17
C LEU A 46 12.30 -1.64 -30.52
N THR A 47 12.52 -1.42 -29.24
CA THR A 47 13.55 -2.09 -28.45
C THR A 47 13.28 -3.60 -28.34
N ALA A 48 12.02 -4.03 -28.19
CA ALA A 48 11.66 -5.46 -28.16
C ALA A 48 11.95 -6.15 -29.50
N LYS A 49 11.70 -5.48 -30.63
CA LYS A 49 12.08 -5.99 -31.96
C LYS A 49 13.60 -6.10 -32.10
N SER A 50 14.34 -5.07 -31.70
CA SER A 50 15.81 -5.08 -31.71
C SER A 50 16.38 -6.15 -30.78
N LEU A 51 15.75 -6.39 -29.63
CA LEU A 51 16.09 -7.44 -28.68
C LEU A 51 15.93 -8.83 -29.28
N ALA A 52 14.81 -9.10 -29.98
CA ALA A 52 14.58 -10.37 -30.67
C ALA A 52 15.65 -10.63 -31.73
N VAL A 53 16.00 -9.60 -32.52
CA VAL A 53 17.11 -9.70 -33.51
C VAL A 53 18.46 -9.92 -32.82
N ALA A 54 18.76 -9.18 -31.75
CA ALA A 54 20.03 -9.30 -31.03
C ALA A 54 20.20 -10.68 -30.37
N LEU A 55 19.09 -11.36 -30.04
CA LEU A 55 19.07 -12.71 -29.46
C LEU A 55 18.85 -13.85 -30.48
N ASP A 56 18.79 -13.54 -31.77
CA ASP A 56 18.49 -14.49 -32.87
C ASP A 56 17.20 -15.29 -32.64
N THR A 57 16.18 -14.62 -32.15
CA THR A 57 14.87 -15.21 -31.85
C THR A 57 13.73 -14.35 -32.44
N THR A 58 12.50 -14.80 -32.30
CA THR A 58 11.33 -14.02 -32.70
C THR A 58 10.67 -13.40 -31.47
N LEU A 59 9.96 -12.26 -31.67
CA LEU A 59 9.22 -11.62 -30.60
C LEU A 59 8.16 -12.55 -30.00
N ASP A 60 7.50 -13.37 -30.85
CA ASP A 60 6.48 -14.34 -30.43
C ASP A 60 7.05 -15.45 -29.53
N LYS A 61 8.32 -15.83 -29.72
CA LYS A 61 9.01 -16.77 -28.83
C LYS A 61 9.41 -16.16 -27.49
N LEU A 62 9.59 -14.85 -27.44
CA LEU A 62 9.91 -14.13 -26.22
C LEU A 62 8.64 -13.82 -25.41
N LEU A 63 7.49 -13.58 -26.09
CA LEU A 63 6.21 -13.22 -25.48
C LEU A 63 5.34 -14.47 -25.29
N ASP A 64 4.77 -14.62 -24.11
CA ASP A 64 3.68 -15.55 -23.85
C ASP A 64 2.36 -14.81 -23.68
N ASN A 65 1.22 -15.53 -23.80
CA ASN A 65 -0.12 -14.97 -23.62
C ASN A 65 -0.33 -14.36 -22.23
N ASP A 66 0.30 -14.92 -21.19
CA ASP A 66 0.26 -14.40 -19.82
C ASP A 66 1.04 -13.07 -19.70
N ASP A 67 2.09 -12.87 -20.48
CA ASP A 67 2.86 -11.63 -20.49
C ASP A 67 2.06 -10.46 -21.06
N MET A 68 1.23 -10.70 -22.08
CA MET A 68 0.33 -9.68 -22.63
C MET A 68 -0.69 -9.19 -21.59
N GLN A 69 -1.16 -10.06 -20.70
CA GLN A 69 -2.08 -9.68 -19.61
C GLN A 69 -1.40 -8.89 -18.48
N ASN A 70 -0.11 -9.13 -18.24
CA ASN A 70 0.66 -8.46 -17.19
C ASN A 70 1.35 -7.17 -17.66
N TYR A 71 1.48 -6.97 -18.98
CA TYR A 71 2.13 -5.81 -19.58
C TYR A 71 1.61 -4.46 -19.06
N PRO A 72 0.29 -4.24 -18.90
CA PRO A 72 -0.25 -2.98 -18.39
C PRO A 72 0.11 -2.66 -16.96
N ASP A 73 0.30 -3.69 -16.15
CA ASP A 73 0.60 -3.51 -14.73
C ASP A 73 2.08 -3.12 -14.52
N VAL A 74 2.96 -3.50 -15.45
CA VAL A 74 4.41 -3.28 -15.39
C VAL A 74 4.83 -2.05 -16.21
N ASN A 75 4.25 -1.87 -17.41
CA ASN A 75 4.47 -0.72 -18.26
C ASN A 75 3.16 0.03 -18.44
N PRO A 76 2.94 1.14 -17.77
CA PRO A 76 1.77 1.96 -18.02
C PRO A 76 1.87 2.53 -19.46
N VAL A 77 0.95 2.11 -20.31
CA VAL A 77 0.87 2.54 -21.73
C VAL A 77 0.69 4.06 -21.85
N ILE A 78 0.14 4.68 -20.82
CA ILE A 78 -0.03 6.12 -20.71
C ILE A 78 0.46 6.56 -19.32
N GLU A 79 1.47 7.41 -19.31
CA GLU A 79 1.88 8.09 -18.08
C GLU A 79 0.88 9.21 -17.79
N TYR A 80 0.20 9.09 -16.66
CA TYR A 80 -0.63 10.18 -16.13
C TYR A 80 0.14 10.93 -15.04
N PRO A 81 0.88 11.98 -15.36
CA PRO A 81 1.68 12.71 -14.39
C PRO A 81 0.82 13.26 -13.24
N LEU A 82 -0.45 13.58 -13.52
CA LEU A 82 -1.40 14.03 -12.51
C LEU A 82 -1.69 12.93 -11.47
N TYR A 83 -1.91 11.67 -11.91
CA TYR A 83 -2.18 10.57 -10.97
C TYR A 83 -0.98 10.30 -10.07
N LYS A 84 0.23 10.32 -10.63
CA LYS A 84 1.46 10.19 -9.85
C LYS A 84 1.59 11.31 -8.82
N ARG A 85 1.36 12.56 -9.22
CA ARG A 85 1.42 13.71 -8.30
C ARG A 85 0.41 13.58 -7.16
N ILE A 86 -0.84 13.22 -7.45
CA ILE A 86 -1.89 13.02 -6.44
C ILE A 86 -1.51 11.86 -5.51
N GLN A 87 -1.08 10.72 -6.04
CA GLN A 87 -0.66 9.57 -5.25
C GLN A 87 0.50 9.93 -4.31
N THR A 88 1.52 10.61 -4.82
CA THR A 88 2.66 11.07 -4.02
C THR A 88 2.21 12.09 -2.97
N ALA A 89 1.29 13.00 -3.29
CA ALA A 89 0.74 13.95 -2.32
C ALA A 89 0.00 13.25 -1.18
N ILE A 90 -0.82 12.22 -1.48
CA ILE A 90 -1.53 11.45 -0.44
C ILE A 90 -0.54 10.69 0.45
N PHE A 91 0.49 10.03 -0.15
CA PHE A 91 1.55 9.38 0.62
C PHE A 91 2.29 10.37 1.51
N THR A 92 2.62 11.57 0.99
CA THR A 92 3.29 12.62 1.75
C THR A 92 2.42 13.09 2.92
N ALA A 93 1.14 13.37 2.67
CA ALA A 93 0.20 13.79 3.70
C ALA A 93 0.05 12.70 4.79
N ALA A 94 -0.12 11.44 4.39
CA ALA A 94 -0.23 10.32 5.32
C ALA A 94 1.06 10.12 6.14
N PHE A 95 2.23 10.23 5.51
CA PHE A 95 3.53 10.12 6.19
C PHE A 95 3.72 11.27 7.20
N VAL A 96 3.51 12.52 6.77
CA VAL A 96 3.72 13.70 7.64
C VAL A 96 2.75 13.68 8.82
N THR A 97 1.48 13.39 8.60
CA THR A 97 0.48 13.35 9.68
C THR A 97 0.75 12.23 10.68
N ASN A 98 1.17 11.04 10.22
CA ASN A 98 1.54 9.94 11.12
C ASN A 98 2.84 10.26 11.88
N LEU A 99 3.82 10.91 11.23
CA LEU A 99 5.06 11.33 11.88
C LEU A 99 4.79 12.38 12.97
N VAL A 100 3.97 13.39 12.68
CA VAL A 100 3.55 14.41 13.66
C VAL A 100 2.83 13.75 14.84
N GLN A 101 1.92 12.81 14.56
CA GLN A 101 1.23 12.05 15.60
C GLN A 101 2.19 11.25 16.47
N LEU A 102 3.19 10.58 15.88
CA LEU A 102 4.20 9.82 16.60
C LEU A 102 5.05 10.73 17.50
N ILE A 103 5.53 11.86 16.97
CA ILE A 103 6.29 12.85 17.74
C ILE A 103 5.46 13.40 18.90
N TRP A 104 4.23 13.82 18.62
CA TRP A 104 3.30 14.29 19.63
C TRP A 104 3.09 13.25 20.74
N PHE A 105 2.83 12.00 20.36
CA PHE A 105 2.64 10.90 21.29
C PHE A 105 3.88 10.68 22.18
N ILE A 106 5.08 10.70 21.62
CA ILE A 106 6.33 10.54 22.37
C ILE A 106 6.52 11.72 23.33
N CYS A 107 6.41 12.97 22.84
CA CYS A 107 6.57 14.17 23.67
C CYS A 107 5.57 14.20 24.82
N PHE A 108 4.32 13.84 24.53
CA PHE A 108 3.26 13.79 25.54
C PHE A 108 3.54 12.77 26.64
N ASN A 109 3.96 11.55 26.27
CA ASN A 109 4.27 10.50 27.25
C ASN A 109 5.54 10.78 28.06
N LEU A 110 6.44 11.62 27.57
CA LEU A 110 7.62 12.06 28.34
C LEU A 110 7.29 13.12 29.37
N THR A 111 6.22 13.89 29.14
CA THR A 111 5.84 15.03 30.01
C THR A 111 4.80 14.65 31.06
N GLU A 112 4.06 13.56 30.89
CA GLU A 112 3.10 13.11 31.90
C GLU A 112 3.75 12.37 33.07
N ASN A 113 3.31 12.72 34.29
CA ASN A 113 3.78 12.11 35.53
C ASN A 113 3.30 10.64 35.60
N ARG A 114 4.21 9.67 35.44
CA ARG A 114 3.91 8.22 35.36
C ARG A 114 3.51 7.59 36.70
N ALA A 115 3.52 8.37 37.80
CA ALA A 115 3.34 7.86 39.15
C ALA A 115 1.98 7.15 39.42
N PHE A 116 1.01 7.33 38.53
CA PHE A 116 -0.35 6.76 38.68
C PHE A 116 -0.79 5.86 37.51
N GLN A 117 0.14 5.47 36.60
CA GLN A 117 -0.21 4.60 35.48
C GLN A 117 -0.14 3.13 35.86
N THR A 118 -1.15 2.37 35.47
CA THR A 118 -1.13 0.91 35.61
C THR A 118 -0.19 0.28 34.58
N ASN A 119 0.35 -0.92 34.90
CA ASN A 119 1.20 -1.66 33.96
C ASN A 119 0.52 -1.89 32.59
N TYR A 120 -0.81 -1.99 32.58
CA TYR A 120 -1.59 -2.14 31.35
C TYR A 120 -1.61 -0.89 30.47
N GLU A 121 -1.68 0.29 31.08
CA GLU A 121 -1.65 1.56 30.36
C GLU A 121 -0.27 1.79 29.73
N ILE A 122 0.78 1.42 30.44
CA ILE A 122 2.16 1.47 29.93
C ILE A 122 2.30 0.52 28.74
N ALA A 123 1.84 -0.73 28.85
CA ALA A 123 1.90 -1.70 27.76
C ALA A 123 1.13 -1.24 26.50
N ALA A 124 -0.06 -0.66 26.70
CA ALA A 124 -0.86 -0.09 25.61
C ALA A 124 -0.15 1.08 24.92
N GLN A 125 0.49 1.96 25.69
CA GLN A 125 1.27 3.08 25.16
C GLN A 125 2.47 2.61 24.32
N ILE A 126 3.19 1.60 24.80
CA ILE A 126 4.32 1.00 24.08
C ILE A 126 3.83 0.36 22.77
N ALA A 127 2.76 -0.43 22.80
CA ALA A 127 2.18 -1.04 21.61
C ALA A 127 1.75 0.01 20.58
N ASN A 128 1.14 1.11 21.02
CA ASN A 128 0.73 2.24 20.17
C ASN A 128 1.95 2.93 19.52
N ALA A 129 3.02 3.15 20.28
CA ALA A 129 4.23 3.77 19.76
C ALA A 129 4.91 2.89 18.70
N ILE A 130 5.02 1.58 18.96
CA ILE A 130 5.61 0.63 18.02
C ILE A 130 4.77 0.57 16.72
N SER A 131 3.46 0.42 16.85
CA SER A 131 2.55 0.39 15.70
C SER A 131 2.63 1.68 14.87
N ALA A 132 2.59 2.85 15.50
CA ALA A 132 2.71 4.13 14.82
C ALA A 132 4.07 4.29 14.11
N GLY A 133 5.16 3.84 14.74
CA GLY A 133 6.49 3.82 14.14
C GLY A 133 6.56 2.94 12.88
N LEU A 134 5.99 1.73 12.96
CA LEU A 134 5.93 0.80 11.83
C LEU A 134 5.05 1.35 10.68
N ILE A 135 3.89 1.91 10.99
CA ILE A 135 3.02 2.56 9.99
C ILE A 135 3.78 3.69 9.28
N THR A 136 4.48 4.54 10.05
CA THR A 136 5.28 5.64 9.50
C THR A 136 6.38 5.13 8.58
N ALA A 137 7.07 4.05 8.95
CA ALA A 137 8.11 3.42 8.12
C ALA A 137 7.55 2.85 6.81
N VAL A 138 6.40 2.18 6.85
CA VAL A 138 5.73 1.65 5.66
C VAL A 138 5.24 2.77 4.74
N LEU A 139 4.73 3.87 5.29
CA LEU A 139 4.31 5.05 4.52
C LEU A 139 5.52 5.74 3.86
N LEU A 140 6.66 5.83 4.55
CA LEU A 140 7.90 6.34 3.97
C LEU A 140 8.39 5.46 2.82
N PHE A 141 8.36 4.14 3.00
CA PHE A 141 8.69 3.20 1.93
C PHE A 141 7.77 3.36 0.71
N GLY A 142 6.46 3.48 0.92
CA GLY A 142 5.48 3.74 -0.13
C GLY A 142 5.71 5.08 -0.83
N LEU A 143 6.04 6.12 -0.08
CA LEU A 143 6.38 7.44 -0.61
C LEU A 143 7.62 7.38 -1.52
N ILE A 144 8.70 6.74 -1.07
CA ILE A 144 9.92 6.56 -1.87
C ILE A 144 9.61 5.81 -3.17
N LYS A 145 8.82 4.74 -3.10
CA LYS A 145 8.39 4.00 -4.29
C LYS A 145 7.51 4.84 -5.23
N SER A 146 6.63 5.67 -4.67
CA SER A 146 5.77 6.58 -5.45
C SER A 146 6.60 7.65 -6.18
N ILE A 147 7.57 8.25 -5.52
CA ILE A 147 8.48 9.24 -6.14
C ILE A 147 9.27 8.58 -7.29
N LYS A 148 9.79 7.37 -7.07
CA LYS A 148 10.57 6.61 -8.07
C LYS A 148 9.72 5.95 -9.15
N ASP A 149 8.40 6.08 -9.11
CA ASP A 149 7.44 5.43 -10.01
C ASP A 149 7.62 3.90 -10.12
N THR A 150 7.87 3.26 -8.99
CA THR A 150 8.15 1.82 -8.89
C THR A 150 7.07 1.05 -8.14
N ILE A 151 5.86 1.63 -8.00
CA ILE A 151 4.73 0.95 -7.34
C ILE A 151 4.07 0.00 -8.35
N THR A 152 4.41 -1.28 -8.22
CA THR A 152 3.72 -2.37 -8.92
C THR A 152 2.43 -2.75 -8.15
N PRO A 153 1.45 -3.40 -8.80
CA PRO A 153 0.24 -3.88 -8.12
C PRO A 153 0.54 -4.76 -6.91
N GLY A 154 1.52 -5.66 -7.01
CA GLY A 154 1.96 -6.50 -5.90
C GLY A 154 2.61 -5.69 -4.75
N ALA A 155 3.34 -4.62 -5.06
CA ALA A 155 3.87 -3.72 -4.02
C ALA A 155 2.75 -2.92 -3.34
N ALA A 156 1.77 -2.44 -4.12
CA ALA A 156 0.60 -1.74 -3.58
C ALA A 156 -0.21 -2.65 -2.65
N ALA A 157 -0.45 -3.92 -3.05
CA ALA A 157 -1.11 -4.91 -2.21
C ALA A 157 -0.37 -5.12 -0.89
N LYS A 158 0.95 -5.31 -0.93
CA LYS A 158 1.78 -5.52 0.28
C LYS A 158 1.72 -4.32 1.21
N ILE A 159 1.87 -3.10 0.69
CA ILE A 159 1.78 -1.87 1.48
C ILE A 159 0.40 -1.77 2.15
N ALA A 160 -0.67 -1.98 1.39
CA ALA A 160 -2.03 -1.91 1.90
C ALA A 160 -2.29 -2.94 3.00
N VAL A 161 -1.93 -4.21 2.79
CA VAL A 161 -2.12 -5.29 3.77
C VAL A 161 -1.34 -5.03 5.05
N ILE A 162 -0.09 -4.57 4.94
CA ILE A 162 0.72 -4.25 6.13
C ILE A 162 0.10 -3.09 6.90
N LEU A 163 -0.33 -2.01 6.23
CA LEU A 163 -0.96 -0.86 6.89
C LEU A 163 -2.26 -1.23 7.61
N ILE A 164 -3.14 -2.01 6.94
CA ILE A 164 -4.40 -2.48 7.55
C ILE A 164 -4.11 -3.43 8.71
N GLY A 165 -3.15 -4.36 8.55
CA GLY A 165 -2.76 -5.31 9.58
C GLY A 165 -2.18 -4.64 10.83
N LEU A 166 -1.36 -3.60 10.67
CA LEU A 166 -0.81 -2.82 11.79
C LEU A 166 -1.90 -2.03 12.52
N ASP A 167 -2.83 -1.43 11.77
CA ASP A 167 -3.98 -0.74 12.37
C ASP A 167 -4.89 -1.73 13.13
N PHE A 168 -5.16 -2.89 12.54
CA PHE A 168 -5.91 -3.97 13.19
C PHE A 168 -5.25 -4.41 14.52
N ILE A 169 -3.94 -4.68 14.51
CA ILE A 169 -3.21 -5.09 15.73
C ILE A 169 -3.33 -4.00 16.80
N ASN A 170 -3.16 -2.74 16.42
CA ASN A 170 -3.28 -1.62 17.34
C ASN A 170 -4.69 -1.54 17.98
N ILE A 171 -5.74 -1.60 17.16
CA ILE A 171 -7.13 -1.55 17.63
C ILE A 171 -7.44 -2.78 18.49
N PHE A 172 -7.00 -3.98 18.06
CA PHE A 172 -7.22 -5.21 18.82
C PHE A 172 -6.59 -5.15 20.21
N VAL A 173 -5.33 -4.70 20.32
CA VAL A 173 -4.66 -4.56 21.62
C VAL A 173 -5.41 -3.59 22.52
N MET A 174 -5.83 -2.43 21.99
CA MET A 174 -6.55 -1.43 22.77
C MET A 174 -7.92 -1.94 23.26
N GLN A 175 -8.69 -2.56 22.38
CA GLN A 175 -10.00 -3.13 22.72
C GLN A 175 -9.90 -4.33 23.67
N TYR A 176 -8.87 -5.18 23.50
CA TYR A 176 -8.62 -6.30 24.42
C TYR A 176 -8.29 -5.82 25.83
N LEU A 177 -7.52 -4.75 25.97
CA LEU A 177 -7.21 -4.15 27.27
C LEU A 177 -8.46 -3.54 27.93
N ASP A 178 -9.36 -2.95 27.15
CA ASP A 178 -10.66 -2.44 27.62
C ASP A 178 -11.62 -3.58 28.05
N TRP A 179 -11.67 -4.68 27.28
CA TRP A 179 -12.46 -5.87 27.62
C TRP A 179 -12.02 -6.46 28.95
N ARG A 180 -10.72 -6.52 29.20
CA ARG A 180 -10.17 -7.04 30.46
C ARG A 180 -10.53 -6.20 31.69
N LYS A 181 -10.94 -4.94 31.49
CA LYS A 181 -11.45 -4.05 32.56
C LYS A 181 -12.93 -4.29 32.91
N ASN A 182 -13.52 -5.45 32.56
CA ASN A 182 -14.92 -5.83 32.83
C ASN A 182 -16.00 -5.17 31.96
N ASN A 183 -15.74 -4.93 30.70
CA ASN A 183 -16.78 -4.49 29.76
C ASN A 183 -17.10 -5.60 28.73
N PRO A 184 -18.06 -6.53 28.96
CA PRO A 184 -18.38 -7.61 28.04
C PRO A 184 -18.94 -7.14 26.68
N ALA A 185 -19.49 -5.94 26.61
CA ALA A 185 -19.98 -5.36 25.34
C ALA A 185 -18.85 -5.12 24.32
N SER A 186 -17.59 -5.03 24.79
CA SER A 186 -16.43 -4.84 23.91
C SER A 186 -16.06 -6.09 23.08
N ALA A 187 -16.47 -7.29 23.50
CA ALA A 187 -16.16 -8.53 22.76
C ALA A 187 -16.79 -8.54 21.36
N TRP A 188 -18.03 -8.11 21.23
CA TRP A 188 -18.71 -8.00 19.93
C TRP A 188 -18.10 -6.91 19.05
N SER A 189 -17.69 -5.79 19.64
CA SER A 189 -17.03 -4.71 18.90
C SER A 189 -15.67 -5.14 18.38
N ILE A 190 -14.93 -5.96 19.13
CA ILE A 190 -13.66 -6.57 18.70
C ILE A 190 -13.90 -7.49 17.51
N ALA A 191 -14.87 -8.42 17.62
CA ALA A 191 -15.17 -9.37 16.56
C ALA A 191 -15.62 -8.66 15.26
N LEU A 192 -16.50 -7.66 15.37
CA LEU A 192 -16.97 -6.89 14.24
C LEU A 192 -15.83 -6.10 13.59
N SER A 193 -14.98 -5.46 14.38
CA SER A 193 -13.80 -4.73 13.88
C SER A 193 -12.85 -5.67 13.12
N ALA A 194 -12.57 -6.85 13.69
CA ALA A 194 -11.74 -7.87 13.08
C ALA A 194 -12.32 -8.35 11.73
N ALA A 195 -13.63 -8.58 11.68
CA ALA A 195 -14.30 -9.01 10.45
C ALA A 195 -14.22 -7.95 9.34
N ILE A 196 -14.39 -6.66 9.66
CA ILE A 196 -14.27 -5.56 8.71
C ILE A 196 -12.84 -5.48 8.16
N ASP A 197 -11.82 -5.53 9.02
CA ASP A 197 -10.43 -5.43 8.60
C ASP A 197 -9.99 -6.65 7.78
N ALA A 198 -10.43 -7.86 8.16
CA ALA A 198 -10.20 -9.08 7.39
C ALA A 198 -10.86 -9.01 6.00
N ALA A 199 -12.11 -8.55 5.91
CA ALA A 199 -12.80 -8.36 4.64
C ALA A 199 -12.08 -7.32 3.75
N PHE A 200 -11.54 -6.25 4.35
CA PHE A 200 -10.76 -5.26 3.62
C PHE A 200 -9.46 -5.84 3.08
N ILE A 201 -8.69 -6.59 3.89
CA ILE A 201 -7.47 -7.27 3.46
C ILE A 201 -7.77 -8.23 2.30
N ILE A 202 -8.81 -9.06 2.43
CA ILE A 202 -9.21 -10.02 1.38
C ILE A 202 -9.57 -9.26 0.09
N SER A 203 -10.38 -8.21 0.17
CA SER A 203 -10.78 -7.42 -1.00
C SER A 203 -9.58 -6.77 -1.70
N VAL A 204 -8.60 -6.27 -0.94
CA VAL A 204 -7.34 -5.71 -1.46
C VAL A 204 -6.53 -6.78 -2.17
N LEU A 205 -6.33 -7.94 -1.54
CA LEU A 205 -5.57 -9.03 -2.14
C LEU A 205 -6.21 -9.52 -3.44
N LEU A 206 -7.53 -9.76 -3.44
CA LEU A 206 -8.25 -10.21 -4.63
C LEU A 206 -8.19 -9.18 -5.76
N PHE A 207 -8.26 -7.88 -5.44
CA PHE A 207 -8.21 -6.83 -6.45
C PHE A 207 -6.81 -6.63 -7.03
N PHE A 208 -5.79 -6.44 -6.17
CA PHE A 208 -4.44 -6.08 -6.63
C PHE A 208 -3.67 -7.27 -7.22
N LEU A 209 -3.89 -8.49 -6.71
CA LEU A 209 -3.25 -9.70 -7.23
C LEU A 209 -4.07 -10.37 -8.34
N GLY A 210 -5.35 -10.02 -8.48
CA GLY A 210 -6.21 -10.51 -9.56
C GLY A 210 -5.75 -9.97 -10.91
N LYS A 211 -5.67 -10.84 -11.92
CA LYS A 211 -5.26 -10.48 -13.29
C LYS A 211 -6.41 -9.82 -14.09
N LYS A 212 -7.66 -10.07 -13.72
CA LYS A 212 -8.84 -9.57 -14.46
C LYS A 212 -9.14 -8.09 -14.12
N PRO A 213 -9.61 -7.29 -15.08
CA PRO A 213 -9.97 -5.89 -14.88
C PRO A 213 -11.31 -5.76 -14.13
N GLN A 214 -11.31 -6.11 -12.86
CA GLN A 214 -12.49 -5.98 -12.01
C GLN A 214 -12.63 -4.55 -11.50
N LYS A 215 -13.90 -4.09 -11.36
CA LYS A 215 -14.17 -2.79 -10.72
C LYS A 215 -13.75 -2.85 -9.23
N PRO A 216 -13.15 -1.80 -8.67
CA PRO A 216 -12.70 -1.79 -7.27
C PRO A 216 -13.84 -1.61 -6.25
N VAL A 217 -15.05 -2.09 -6.57
CA VAL A 217 -16.26 -1.87 -5.76
C VAL A 217 -16.10 -2.48 -4.36
N ALA A 218 -15.62 -3.72 -4.27
CA ALA A 218 -15.42 -4.38 -2.98
C ALA A 218 -14.38 -3.63 -2.11
N VAL A 219 -13.29 -3.17 -2.73
CA VAL A 219 -12.27 -2.37 -2.03
C VAL A 219 -12.86 -1.05 -1.51
N CYS A 220 -13.67 -0.37 -2.33
CA CYS A 220 -14.33 0.88 -1.93
C CYS A 220 -15.34 0.68 -0.81
N ILE A 221 -16.15 -0.39 -0.86
CA ILE A 221 -17.13 -0.70 0.20
C ILE A 221 -16.41 -1.01 1.52
N CYS A 222 -15.40 -1.89 1.50
CA CYS A 222 -14.66 -2.25 2.70
C CYS A 222 -13.90 -1.05 3.28
N ALA A 223 -13.28 -0.21 2.44
CA ALA A 223 -12.64 1.03 2.88
C ALA A 223 -13.65 2.00 3.52
N GLY A 224 -14.86 2.11 2.96
CA GLY A 224 -15.95 2.88 3.55
C GLY A 224 -16.36 2.38 4.95
N LEU A 225 -16.46 1.06 5.12
CA LEU A 225 -16.74 0.45 6.43
C LEU A 225 -15.62 0.72 7.44
N VAL A 226 -14.35 0.66 7.02
CA VAL A 226 -13.22 1.04 7.89
C VAL A 226 -13.28 2.51 8.28
N MET A 227 -13.62 3.40 7.34
CA MET A 227 -13.81 4.83 7.67
C MET A 227 -14.96 5.05 8.66
N MET A 228 -16.10 4.38 8.47
CA MET A 228 -17.23 4.45 9.41
C MET A 228 -16.82 3.96 10.80
N LYS A 229 -16.02 2.88 10.91
CA LYS A 229 -15.46 2.38 12.17
C LYS A 229 -14.59 3.45 12.85
N ILE A 230 -13.67 4.09 12.11
CA ILE A 230 -12.77 5.13 12.63
C ILE A 230 -13.57 6.32 13.15
N PHE A 231 -14.52 6.86 12.37
CA PHE A 231 -15.34 7.99 12.75
C PHE A 231 -16.31 7.65 13.89
N GLY A 232 -16.89 6.45 13.89
CA GLY A 232 -17.77 5.99 14.97
C GLY A 232 -17.05 5.90 16.32
N ALA A 233 -15.84 5.36 16.35
CA ALA A 233 -14.98 5.33 17.52
C ALA A 233 -14.62 6.75 18.00
N TYR A 234 -14.34 7.67 17.08
CA TYR A 234 -14.08 9.08 17.40
C TYR A 234 -15.27 9.75 18.05
N ILE A 235 -16.47 9.62 17.46
CA ILE A 235 -17.70 10.22 17.99
C ILE A 235 -18.03 9.65 19.38
N SER A 236 -17.94 8.33 19.56
CA SER A 236 -18.17 7.69 20.86
C SER A 236 -17.24 8.24 21.94
N SER A 237 -15.94 8.34 21.61
CA SER A 237 -14.95 8.90 22.53
C SER A 237 -15.16 10.40 22.79
N LEU A 238 -15.59 11.17 21.78
CA LEU A 238 -15.91 12.58 21.93
C LEU A 238 -17.07 12.78 22.91
N ILE A 239 -18.14 11.97 22.77
CA ILE A 239 -19.30 12.02 23.69
C ILE A 239 -18.85 11.74 25.13
N SER A 240 -17.95 10.80 25.36
CA SER A 240 -17.45 10.45 26.70
C SER A 240 -16.64 11.58 27.38
N VAL A 241 -16.05 12.49 26.61
CA VAL A 241 -15.22 13.59 27.11
C VAL A 241 -15.97 14.94 27.15
N LEU A 242 -17.16 15.00 26.53
CA LEU A 242 -18.00 16.20 26.53
C LEU A 242 -18.29 16.66 27.96
N GLY A 243 -18.09 17.93 28.22
CA GLY A 243 -18.29 18.54 29.56
C GLY A 243 -17.12 18.37 30.53
N THR A 244 -16.02 17.70 30.12
CA THR A 244 -14.85 17.59 31.00
C THR A 244 -13.76 18.61 30.64
N ALA A 245 -12.92 19.00 31.63
CA ALA A 245 -11.77 19.87 31.41
C ALA A 245 -10.72 19.29 30.41
N LYS A 246 -10.85 18.01 30.04
CA LYS A 246 -9.96 17.32 29.11
C LYS A 246 -10.37 17.48 27.64
N LEU A 247 -11.51 18.15 27.35
CA LEU A 247 -12.09 18.23 26.00
C LEU A 247 -11.14 18.82 24.97
N THR A 248 -10.50 19.97 25.27
CA THR A 248 -9.59 20.64 24.30
C THR A 248 -8.40 19.76 23.92
N LYS A 249 -7.77 19.12 24.92
CA LYS A 249 -6.66 18.21 24.73
C LYS A 249 -7.08 17.00 23.88
N TYR A 250 -8.23 16.42 24.20
CA TYR A 250 -8.80 15.31 23.46
C TYR A 250 -9.09 15.69 22.00
N LEU A 251 -9.71 16.85 21.75
CA LEU A 251 -10.02 17.31 20.39
C LEU A 251 -8.76 17.41 19.52
N ILE A 252 -7.67 17.95 20.03
CA ILE A 252 -6.43 18.08 19.25
C ILE A 252 -5.83 16.69 18.94
N THR A 253 -5.67 15.84 19.94
CA THR A 253 -4.99 14.55 19.79
C THR A 253 -5.79 13.56 18.95
N SER A 254 -7.07 13.44 19.20
CA SER A 254 -7.96 12.49 18.53
C SER A 254 -8.31 12.91 17.11
N SER A 255 -8.49 14.20 16.85
CA SER A 255 -8.76 14.69 15.48
C SER A 255 -7.55 14.45 14.56
N LEU A 256 -6.34 14.71 15.06
CA LEU A 256 -5.12 14.42 14.30
C LEU A 256 -4.99 12.91 13.99
N ARG A 257 -5.31 12.05 14.96
CA ARG A 257 -5.29 10.59 14.79
C ARG A 257 -6.32 10.13 13.77
N VAL A 258 -7.56 10.59 13.85
CA VAL A 258 -8.63 10.25 12.91
C VAL A 258 -8.26 10.68 11.49
N PHE A 259 -7.72 11.88 11.34
CA PHE A 259 -7.26 12.38 10.04
C PHE A 259 -6.15 11.49 9.48
N ALA A 260 -5.12 11.18 10.26
CA ALA A 260 -4.01 10.33 9.85
C ALA A 260 -4.48 8.92 9.43
N LEU A 261 -5.35 8.28 10.21
CA LEU A 261 -5.88 6.96 9.92
C LEU A 261 -6.80 6.94 8.69
N SER A 262 -7.59 8.00 8.46
CA SER A 262 -8.50 8.09 7.31
C SER A 262 -7.76 8.24 5.97
N LEU A 263 -6.53 8.71 5.97
CA LEU A 263 -5.71 8.80 4.74
C LEU A 263 -5.31 7.43 4.20
N ILE A 264 -5.22 6.40 5.04
CA ILE A 264 -4.84 5.03 4.62
C ILE A 264 -5.89 4.41 3.68
N PRO A 265 -7.18 4.29 4.05
CA PRO A 265 -8.19 3.77 3.13
C PRO A 265 -8.37 4.66 1.89
N ILE A 266 -8.25 5.98 2.00
CA ILE A 266 -8.28 6.89 0.85
C ILE A 266 -7.13 6.57 -0.13
N LEU A 267 -5.92 6.37 0.38
CA LEU A 267 -4.76 6.00 -0.43
C LEU A 267 -5.00 4.67 -1.16
N ILE A 268 -5.55 3.67 -0.48
CA ILE A 268 -5.84 2.35 -1.05
C ILE A 268 -6.92 2.45 -2.14
N ILE A 269 -8.00 3.19 -1.91
CA ILE A 269 -9.03 3.45 -2.94
C ILE A 269 -8.40 4.13 -4.15
N TYR A 270 -7.55 5.13 -3.92
CA TYR A 270 -6.90 5.86 -5.02
C TYR A 270 -5.98 4.93 -5.84
N MET A 271 -5.16 4.11 -5.19
CA MET A 271 -4.32 3.12 -5.87
C MET A 271 -5.17 2.11 -6.66
N ALA A 272 -6.28 1.63 -6.10
CA ALA A 272 -7.18 0.71 -6.77
C ALA A 272 -7.87 1.35 -7.98
N ALA A 273 -8.33 2.58 -7.87
CA ALA A 273 -8.96 3.31 -8.97
C ALA A 273 -7.99 3.58 -10.12
N THR A 274 -6.74 3.95 -9.81
CA THR A 274 -5.70 4.18 -10.82
C THR A 274 -5.31 2.90 -11.54
N LEU A 275 -5.16 1.78 -10.83
CA LEU A 275 -4.88 0.48 -11.42
C LEU A 275 -6.03 0.00 -12.32
N TYR A 276 -7.28 0.17 -11.87
CA TYR A 276 -8.45 -0.18 -12.67
C TYR A 276 -8.48 0.61 -13.99
N ARG A 277 -8.25 1.92 -13.95
CA ARG A 277 -8.20 2.75 -15.16
C ARG A 277 -7.08 2.32 -16.11
N LYS A 278 -5.90 2.03 -15.59
CA LYS A 278 -4.77 1.49 -16.38
C LYS A 278 -5.16 0.21 -17.10
N ARG A 279 -5.80 -0.75 -16.40
CA ARG A 279 -6.24 -2.02 -16.97
C ARG A 279 -7.34 -1.84 -18.04
N GLN A 280 -8.26 -0.88 -17.85
CA GLN A 280 -9.32 -0.59 -18.85
C GLN A 280 -8.75 -0.02 -20.15
N LEU A 281 -7.79 0.88 -20.07
CA LEU A 281 -7.17 1.47 -21.25
C LEU A 281 -6.47 0.44 -22.13
N VAL A 282 -5.84 -0.55 -21.52
CA VAL A 282 -5.18 -1.62 -22.29
C VAL A 282 -6.22 -2.44 -23.06
N ILE A 283 -7.34 -2.79 -22.44
CA ILE A 283 -8.41 -3.53 -23.14
C ILE A 283 -8.93 -2.72 -24.34
N GLN A 284 -9.09 -1.40 -24.17
CA GLN A 284 -9.54 -0.53 -25.28
C GLN A 284 -8.53 -0.42 -26.42
N MET A 285 -7.24 -0.65 -26.15
CA MET A 285 -6.19 -0.63 -27.17
C MET A 285 -5.97 -1.99 -27.85
N THR A 286 -6.51 -3.06 -27.26
CA THR A 286 -6.43 -4.43 -27.80
C THR A 286 -7.69 -4.86 -28.57
N LEU A 287 -8.75 -4.07 -28.53
CA LEU A 287 -9.98 -4.20 -29.34
C LEU A 287 -9.90 -3.32 -30.57
#